data_99c048b4daa78c66457ddfe080b3d690
#
_entry.id   99c048b4daa78c66457ddfe080b3d690
#
_cell.length_a   1.000
_cell.length_b   1.000
_cell.length_c   1.000
_cell.angle_alpha   90.00
_cell.angle_beta   90.00
_cell.angle_gamma   90.00
#
_symmetry.space_group_name_H-M   'P 1'
#
loop_
_entity.id
_entity.type
_entity.pdbx_description
1 polymer ?
#
loop_
_entity_poly.entity_id
_entity_poly.type
_entity_poly.pdbx_seq_one_letter_code
_entity_poly.pdbx_strand_id
1 'polypeptide(L)'
;MATKIIKGVTEPRLFTPPKRKLTAKTSLGFMAIDYFKNVLKQNLYPWQEWALVHALEIEGDLEKKWNFRYRTIVIMVARQNGKTVLSKVLASFFLNVLQVQSVFGTSLSVEKAEEVWEAVIADQEGTPELASEIDRVARQNGGKKLVLKGGRTYKAGAPNRRAGRGDSNDLVLLDELREHRDWEAWSASVNSTNAKPNGLIVCFSNAGDPDSVVLRQLRSQAVSQISGTKAENFGGTEAEGLGWFEWSAIEDADLNDLNALAQANPALGYGLLTERALLSNLSTMPENKFRSECLCQQVDSILPEPFPKGTWNALLDPNSTIAPESELFFGIDLSVDRKTISIAVCGLREDGNYHIEVVARRAGLEWAVDWFRERAIKQKMNLSFQSRGAPVSGIAEQICTLTGVNRIAIEGPDLTNGWGRFYDSIAIAEEPSRSGIRTYHLNQPVLNTCAKTAQLKNLGGGMMLPDRAKSPDDIAPLMACAMAFTAATMVKTSEKKVYQSVYADADYGLAFV
;
A
#
# COMPACT_ATOMS: atom_id res chain seq x y z
N MET A 1 -35.95 21.95 5.85
CA MET A 1 -35.83 20.55 5.41
C MET A 1 -34.88 19.85 6.37
N ALA A 2 -35.29 18.77 7.02
CA ALA A 2 -34.38 18.02 7.89
C ALA A 2 -33.30 17.42 7.01
N THR A 3 -32.06 17.80 7.23
CA THR A 3 -30.90 17.23 6.53
C THR A 3 -30.86 15.73 6.84
N LYS A 4 -30.99 14.89 5.83
CA LYS A 4 -30.94 13.44 5.99
C LYS A 4 -29.55 13.08 6.51
N ILE A 5 -29.46 12.66 7.77
CA ILE A 5 -28.21 12.22 8.38
C ILE A 5 -27.75 10.94 7.64
N ILE A 6 -26.59 11.02 7.02
CA ILE A 6 -25.97 9.86 6.38
C ILE A 6 -25.46 8.92 7.49
N LYS A 7 -25.78 7.63 7.34
CA LYS A 7 -25.30 6.57 8.24
C LYS A 7 -24.27 5.71 7.54
N GLY A 8 -23.30 5.27 8.31
CA GLY A 8 -22.29 4.34 7.87
C GLY A 8 -22.89 3.01 7.41
N VAL A 9 -22.24 2.37 6.43
CA VAL A 9 -22.70 1.12 5.82
C VAL A 9 -22.29 -0.04 6.72
N THR A 10 -23.27 -0.88 7.07
CA THR A 10 -23.06 -2.02 7.97
C THR A 10 -22.18 -3.10 7.34
N GLU A 11 -22.38 -3.41 6.06
CA GLU A 11 -21.66 -4.46 5.33
C GLU A 11 -20.37 -3.93 4.73
N PRO A 12 -19.25 -4.67 4.85
CA PRO A 12 -17.99 -4.25 4.24
C PRO A 12 -18.04 -4.34 2.71
N ARG A 13 -17.22 -3.52 2.03
CA ARG A 13 -17.12 -3.54 0.57
C ARG A 13 -16.47 -4.82 0.04
N LEU A 14 -15.49 -5.32 0.78
CA LEU A 14 -14.76 -6.53 0.42
C LEU A 14 -14.73 -7.47 1.63
N PHE A 15 -15.20 -8.70 1.45
CA PHE A 15 -15.16 -9.68 2.54
C PHE A 15 -15.17 -11.12 2.05
N THR A 16 -14.63 -12.01 2.86
CA THR A 16 -14.72 -13.46 2.65
C THR A 16 -16.16 -13.92 2.89
N PRO A 17 -16.89 -14.37 1.87
CA PRO A 17 -18.30 -14.75 2.02
C PRO A 17 -18.44 -15.97 2.94
N PRO A 18 -19.52 -16.07 3.73
CA PRO A 18 -19.75 -17.23 4.58
C PRO A 18 -19.99 -18.49 3.74
N LYS A 19 -19.50 -19.65 4.21
CA LYS A 19 -19.71 -20.95 3.53
C LYS A 19 -21.17 -21.43 3.62
N ARG A 20 -21.93 -20.92 4.61
CA ARG A 20 -23.32 -21.29 4.86
C ARG A 20 -24.09 -20.14 5.52
N LYS A 21 -25.41 -20.24 5.60
CA LYS A 21 -26.23 -19.26 6.32
C LYS A 21 -25.81 -19.17 7.78
N LEU A 22 -25.49 -17.95 8.23
CA LEU A 22 -25.11 -17.69 9.61
C LEU A 22 -26.33 -17.62 10.52
N THR A 23 -26.28 -18.37 11.60
CA THR A 23 -27.30 -18.50 12.64
C THR A 23 -26.59 -18.68 13.99
N ALA A 24 -27.33 -18.65 15.09
CA ALA A 24 -26.78 -18.94 16.42
C ALA A 24 -26.16 -20.36 16.54
N LYS A 25 -26.42 -21.28 15.61
CA LYS A 25 -25.78 -22.61 15.55
C LYS A 25 -24.54 -22.66 14.67
N THR A 26 -24.34 -21.67 13.81
CA THR A 26 -23.25 -21.66 12.82
C THR A 26 -22.26 -20.52 13.00
N SER A 27 -22.51 -19.62 13.96
CA SER A 27 -21.59 -18.56 14.35
C SER A 27 -21.70 -18.26 15.85
N LEU A 28 -20.57 -18.19 16.52
CA LEU A 28 -20.46 -17.76 17.91
C LEU A 28 -20.66 -16.24 18.07
N GLY A 29 -20.66 -15.48 16.96
CA GLY A 29 -20.87 -14.03 17.00
C GLY A 29 -22.19 -13.63 17.64
N PHE A 30 -23.26 -14.40 17.44
CA PHE A 30 -24.55 -14.15 18.09
C PHE A 30 -24.44 -14.25 19.61
N MET A 31 -23.70 -15.23 20.11
CA MET A 31 -23.47 -15.41 21.55
C MET A 31 -22.57 -14.30 22.12
N ALA A 32 -21.57 -13.84 21.36
CA ALA A 32 -20.71 -12.73 21.75
C ALA A 32 -21.49 -11.40 21.86
N ILE A 33 -22.42 -11.15 20.92
CA ILE A 33 -23.30 -9.97 20.95
C ILE A 33 -24.24 -10.02 22.16
N ASP A 34 -24.86 -11.19 22.40
CA ASP A 34 -25.77 -11.40 23.55
C ASP A 34 -25.04 -11.20 24.87
N TYR A 35 -23.84 -11.78 25.02
CA TYR A 35 -22.97 -11.58 26.18
C TYR A 35 -22.66 -10.09 26.42
N PHE A 36 -22.23 -9.36 25.39
CA PHE A 36 -21.88 -7.95 25.53
C PHE A 36 -23.06 -7.08 25.93
N LYS A 37 -24.24 -7.36 25.33
CA LYS A 37 -25.47 -6.63 25.63
C LYS A 37 -26.07 -6.99 26.99
N ASN A 38 -26.15 -8.27 27.31
CA ASN A 38 -26.93 -8.73 28.45
C ASN A 38 -26.10 -8.91 29.72
N VAL A 39 -24.79 -9.20 29.62
CA VAL A 39 -23.89 -9.33 30.78
C VAL A 39 -23.17 -8.02 31.04
N LEU A 40 -22.48 -7.44 30.02
CA LEU A 40 -21.74 -6.20 30.19
C LEU A 40 -22.61 -4.93 30.09
N LYS A 41 -23.91 -5.05 29.75
CA LYS A 41 -24.86 -3.94 29.62
C LYS A 41 -24.39 -2.85 28.64
N GLN A 42 -23.69 -3.23 27.57
CA GLN A 42 -23.14 -2.35 26.55
C GLN A 42 -23.74 -2.72 25.18
N ASN A 43 -23.78 -1.74 24.27
CA ASN A 43 -24.31 -1.94 22.92
C ASN A 43 -23.22 -1.84 21.88
N LEU A 44 -23.35 -2.60 20.83
CA LEU A 44 -22.51 -2.55 19.64
C LEU A 44 -23.17 -1.71 18.54
N TYR A 45 -22.34 -1.15 17.66
CA TYR A 45 -22.86 -0.61 16.40
C TYR A 45 -23.23 -1.74 15.43
N PRO A 46 -24.15 -1.51 14.48
CA PRO A 46 -24.59 -2.56 13.55
C PRO A 46 -23.44 -3.25 12.80
N TRP A 47 -22.41 -2.51 12.40
CA TRP A 47 -21.25 -3.07 11.72
C TRP A 47 -20.40 -3.98 12.61
N GLN A 48 -20.33 -3.68 13.91
CA GLN A 48 -19.60 -4.50 14.88
C GLN A 48 -20.32 -5.82 15.13
N GLU A 49 -21.64 -5.77 15.22
CA GLU A 49 -22.47 -6.99 15.30
C GLU A 49 -22.30 -7.84 14.03
N TRP A 50 -22.37 -7.21 12.86
CA TRP A 50 -22.14 -7.88 11.58
C TRP A 50 -20.75 -8.52 11.53
N ALA A 51 -19.69 -7.79 11.93
CA ALA A 51 -18.32 -8.27 11.95
C ALA A 51 -18.17 -9.50 12.86
N LEU A 52 -18.72 -9.47 14.09
CA LEU A 52 -18.65 -10.60 15.02
C LEU A 52 -19.37 -11.84 14.47
N VAL A 53 -20.56 -11.66 13.86
CA VAL A 53 -21.33 -12.76 13.28
C VAL A 53 -20.56 -13.47 12.16
N HIS A 54 -19.88 -12.71 11.29
CA HIS A 54 -19.13 -13.27 10.15
C HIS A 54 -17.74 -13.77 10.56
N ALA A 55 -17.04 -13.05 11.43
CA ALA A 55 -15.72 -13.43 11.90
C ALA A 55 -15.70 -14.70 12.74
N LEU A 56 -16.73 -14.93 13.54
CA LEU A 56 -16.82 -16.10 14.42
C LEU A 56 -17.66 -17.26 13.83
N GLU A 57 -17.70 -17.36 12.48
CA GLU A 57 -18.27 -18.53 11.80
C GLU A 57 -17.53 -19.80 12.22
N ILE A 58 -18.29 -20.87 12.49
CA ILE A 58 -17.75 -22.18 12.86
C ILE A 58 -18.03 -23.24 11.79
N GLU A 59 -17.16 -24.21 11.70
CA GLU A 59 -17.35 -25.46 10.95
C GLU A 59 -17.75 -26.57 11.92
N GLY A 60 -18.60 -27.50 11.45
CA GLY A 60 -19.12 -28.56 12.30
C GLY A 60 -20.41 -28.18 13.00
N ASP A 61 -20.65 -28.75 14.17
CA ASP A 61 -21.86 -28.63 14.97
C ASP A 61 -21.51 -28.14 16.39
N LEU A 62 -22.10 -27.02 16.81
CA LEU A 62 -21.84 -26.40 18.10
C LEU A 62 -22.12 -27.33 19.29
N GLU A 63 -23.10 -28.22 19.17
CA GLU A 63 -23.50 -29.17 20.23
C GLU A 63 -22.61 -30.43 20.29
N LYS A 64 -21.76 -30.66 19.27
CA LYS A 64 -20.92 -31.88 19.16
C LYS A 64 -19.45 -31.56 19.09
N LYS A 65 -18.99 -31.20 17.90
CA LYS A 65 -17.59 -30.81 17.63
C LYS A 65 -17.59 -29.70 16.60
N TRP A 66 -16.90 -28.66 16.89
CA TRP A 66 -16.75 -27.51 16.01
C TRP A 66 -15.33 -26.98 16.03
N ASN A 67 -14.96 -26.26 14.97
CA ASN A 67 -13.75 -25.45 14.88
C ASN A 67 -14.11 -24.07 14.35
N PHE A 68 -13.31 -23.06 14.64
CA PHE A 68 -13.41 -21.81 13.88
C PHE A 68 -13.10 -22.09 12.41
N ARG A 69 -13.89 -21.49 11.52
CA ARG A 69 -13.62 -21.53 10.08
C ARG A 69 -12.28 -20.87 9.75
N TYR A 70 -11.97 -19.79 10.42
CA TYR A 70 -10.78 -19.01 10.22
C TYR A 70 -9.74 -19.27 11.32
N ARG A 71 -8.46 -19.28 10.92
CA ARG A 71 -7.32 -19.24 11.84
C ARG A 71 -6.79 -17.81 12.00
N THR A 72 -7.01 -17.00 10.96
CA THR A 72 -6.61 -15.59 10.90
C THR A 72 -7.78 -14.76 10.39
N ILE A 73 -8.09 -13.69 11.10
CA ILE A 73 -9.13 -12.74 10.73
C ILE A 73 -8.49 -11.36 10.63
N VAL A 74 -8.80 -10.63 9.56
CA VAL A 74 -8.40 -9.23 9.42
C VAL A 74 -9.65 -8.36 9.28
N ILE A 75 -9.80 -7.40 10.17
CA ILE A 75 -10.84 -6.38 10.15
C ILE A 75 -10.19 -5.03 9.81
N MET A 76 -10.43 -4.58 8.59
CA MET A 76 -9.86 -3.33 8.07
C MET A 76 -10.97 -2.27 7.93
N VAL A 77 -10.82 -1.15 8.63
CA VAL A 77 -11.78 -0.05 8.67
C VAL A 77 -11.07 1.26 8.99
N ALA A 78 -11.58 2.41 8.52
CA ALA A 78 -11.01 3.73 8.78
C ALA A 78 -10.83 3.99 10.29
N ARG A 79 -10.02 5.00 10.61
CA ARG A 79 -9.77 5.38 12.02
C ARG A 79 -11.05 5.78 12.75
N GLN A 80 -11.04 5.66 14.08
CA GLN A 80 -12.13 6.09 14.98
C GLN A 80 -13.49 5.41 14.72
N ASN A 81 -13.52 4.24 14.11
CA ASN A 81 -14.75 3.47 13.92
C ASN A 81 -15.07 2.49 15.07
N GLY A 82 -14.25 2.42 16.13
CA GLY A 82 -14.51 1.59 17.31
C GLY A 82 -13.92 0.17 17.22
N LYS A 83 -12.78 -0.03 16.53
CA LYS A 83 -12.02 -1.30 16.51
C LYS A 83 -11.70 -1.83 17.91
N THR A 84 -11.29 -0.93 18.80
CA THR A 84 -10.97 -1.24 20.21
C THR A 84 -12.11 -1.93 20.96
N VAL A 85 -13.37 -1.57 20.64
CA VAL A 85 -14.55 -2.22 21.25
C VAL A 85 -14.65 -3.68 20.81
N LEU A 86 -14.37 -4.01 19.54
CA LEU A 86 -14.34 -5.40 19.07
C LEU A 86 -13.25 -6.22 19.77
N SER A 87 -12.04 -5.65 19.94
CA SER A 87 -10.97 -6.30 20.71
C SER A 87 -11.40 -6.61 22.15
N LYS A 88 -12.07 -5.65 22.79
CA LYS A 88 -12.60 -5.81 24.15
C LYS A 88 -13.66 -6.91 24.23
N VAL A 89 -14.63 -6.90 23.32
CA VAL A 89 -15.67 -7.95 23.24
C VAL A 89 -15.05 -9.32 23.10
N LEU A 90 -14.12 -9.48 22.13
CA LEU A 90 -13.48 -10.76 21.87
C LEU A 90 -12.69 -11.26 23.06
N ALA A 91 -11.85 -10.42 23.68
CA ALA A 91 -11.07 -10.80 24.85
C ALA A 91 -11.97 -11.27 25.99
N SER A 92 -13.00 -10.47 26.33
CA SER A 92 -13.92 -10.77 27.43
C SER A 92 -14.76 -12.02 27.15
N PHE A 93 -15.29 -12.16 25.91
CA PHE A 93 -16.10 -13.32 25.47
C PHE A 93 -15.29 -14.62 25.52
N PHE A 94 -14.06 -14.62 25.01
CA PHE A 94 -13.19 -15.80 25.03
C PHE A 94 -12.85 -16.24 26.45
N LEU A 95 -12.54 -15.28 27.34
CA LEU A 95 -12.21 -15.58 28.73
C LEU A 95 -13.39 -16.08 29.55
N ASN A 96 -14.54 -15.42 29.44
CA ASN A 96 -15.66 -15.64 30.37
C ASN A 96 -16.70 -16.64 29.82
N VAL A 97 -16.93 -16.68 28.50
CA VAL A 97 -17.92 -17.55 27.90
C VAL A 97 -17.30 -18.82 27.31
N LEU A 98 -16.27 -18.68 26.47
CA LEU A 98 -15.56 -19.82 25.90
C LEU A 98 -14.57 -20.45 26.88
N GLN A 99 -14.24 -19.75 27.97
CA GLN A 99 -13.36 -20.18 29.05
C GLN A 99 -11.99 -20.67 28.57
N VAL A 100 -11.44 -20.00 27.57
CA VAL A 100 -10.11 -20.33 27.02
C VAL A 100 -9.00 -20.03 28.04
N GLN A 101 -7.88 -20.73 27.94
CA GLN A 101 -6.78 -20.60 28.92
C GLN A 101 -5.94 -19.34 28.73
N SER A 102 -5.75 -18.87 27.48
CA SER A 102 -4.84 -17.77 27.22
C SER A 102 -5.34 -16.85 26.11
N VAL A 103 -5.46 -15.56 26.44
CA VAL A 103 -5.67 -14.46 25.52
C VAL A 103 -4.44 -13.58 25.54
N PHE A 104 -3.96 -13.14 24.40
CA PHE A 104 -2.84 -12.22 24.24
C PHE A 104 -3.26 -11.03 23.38
N GLY A 105 -3.18 -9.81 23.94
CA GLY A 105 -3.37 -8.56 23.23
C GLY A 105 -2.02 -7.93 22.89
N THR A 106 -1.84 -7.54 21.64
CA THR A 106 -0.59 -6.95 21.18
C THR A 106 -0.81 -5.82 20.18
N SER A 107 0.08 -4.85 20.21
CA SER A 107 0.20 -3.77 19.23
C SER A 107 1.66 -3.34 19.19
N LEU A 108 2.10 -2.65 18.12
CA LEU A 108 3.45 -2.05 18.10
C LEU A 108 3.64 -1.02 19.22
N SER A 109 2.59 -0.26 19.58
CA SER A 109 2.57 0.50 20.82
C SER A 109 2.00 -0.38 21.94
N VAL A 110 2.82 -0.69 22.92
CA VAL A 110 2.40 -1.45 24.11
C VAL A 110 1.25 -0.74 24.82
N GLU A 111 1.27 0.59 24.87
CA GLU A 111 0.24 1.42 25.50
C GLU A 111 -1.15 1.14 24.89
N LYS A 112 -1.24 0.98 23.58
CA LYS A 112 -2.52 0.66 22.91
C LYS A 112 -3.04 -0.73 23.28
N ALA A 113 -2.17 -1.73 23.35
CA ALA A 113 -2.56 -3.05 23.82
C ALA A 113 -3.03 -3.02 25.28
N GLU A 114 -2.36 -2.19 26.08
CA GLU A 114 -2.70 -1.99 27.49
C GLU A 114 -4.01 -1.22 27.69
N GLU A 115 -4.37 -0.28 26.80
CA GLU A 115 -5.69 0.40 26.83
C GLU A 115 -6.85 -0.58 26.68
N VAL A 116 -6.74 -1.54 25.73
CA VAL A 116 -7.74 -2.61 25.57
C VAL A 116 -7.80 -3.49 26.82
N TRP A 117 -6.62 -3.83 27.35
CA TRP A 117 -6.50 -4.66 28.55
C TRP A 117 -7.15 -3.98 29.77
N GLU A 118 -6.88 -2.69 30.03
CA GLU A 118 -7.52 -1.92 31.12
C GLU A 118 -9.04 -1.83 30.93
N ALA A 119 -9.52 -1.67 29.68
CA ALA A 119 -10.96 -1.65 29.40
C ALA A 119 -11.64 -2.99 29.73
N VAL A 120 -10.96 -4.12 29.44
CA VAL A 120 -11.45 -5.45 29.83
C VAL A 120 -11.45 -5.62 31.36
N ILE A 121 -10.42 -5.14 32.05
CA ILE A 121 -10.35 -5.17 33.52
C ILE A 121 -11.50 -4.36 34.11
N ALA A 122 -11.76 -3.15 33.59
CA ALA A 122 -12.84 -2.31 34.09
C ALA A 122 -14.21 -3.00 33.95
N ASP A 123 -14.48 -3.66 32.84
CA ASP A 123 -15.70 -4.44 32.64
C ASP A 123 -15.75 -5.65 33.60
N GLN A 124 -14.60 -6.33 33.80
CA GLN A 124 -14.50 -7.48 34.66
C GLN A 124 -14.73 -7.09 36.15
N GLU A 125 -14.13 -5.99 36.61
CA GLU A 125 -14.30 -5.47 37.96
C GLU A 125 -15.68 -4.84 38.20
N GLY A 126 -16.28 -4.24 37.15
CA GLY A 126 -17.57 -3.55 37.20
C GLY A 126 -18.79 -4.48 37.12
N THR A 127 -18.62 -5.75 36.76
CA THR A 127 -19.70 -6.73 36.66
C THR A 127 -19.58 -7.73 37.82
N PRO A 128 -20.52 -7.77 38.77
CA PRO A 128 -20.36 -8.57 40.02
C PRO A 128 -20.04 -10.06 39.79
N GLU A 129 -20.71 -10.67 38.81
CA GLU A 129 -20.51 -12.09 38.47
C GLU A 129 -19.08 -12.32 37.93
N LEU A 130 -18.56 -11.41 37.13
CA LEU A 130 -17.23 -11.49 36.51
C LEU A 130 -16.16 -11.09 37.53
N ALA A 131 -16.41 -10.11 38.42
CA ALA A 131 -15.50 -9.69 39.45
C ALA A 131 -15.16 -10.85 40.40
N SER A 132 -16.16 -11.71 40.68
CA SER A 132 -15.97 -12.90 41.53
C SER A 132 -15.00 -13.93 40.91
N GLU A 133 -14.78 -13.88 39.61
CA GLU A 133 -13.86 -14.78 38.89
C GLU A 133 -12.40 -14.29 38.90
N ILE A 134 -12.14 -13.05 39.32
CA ILE A 134 -10.77 -12.50 39.38
C ILE A 134 -9.98 -13.20 40.48
N ASP A 135 -8.85 -13.80 40.13
CA ASP A 135 -7.85 -14.29 41.06
C ASP A 135 -6.78 -13.22 41.32
N ARG A 136 -6.24 -12.63 40.26
CA ARG A 136 -5.20 -11.60 40.37
C ARG A 136 -5.15 -10.67 39.16
N VAL A 137 -4.92 -9.37 39.43
CA VAL A 137 -4.61 -8.36 38.41
C VAL A 137 -3.19 -7.83 38.64
N ALA A 138 -2.27 -8.06 37.75
CA ALA A 138 -0.92 -7.51 37.77
C ALA A 138 -0.81 -6.33 36.81
N ARG A 139 -0.49 -5.13 37.35
CA ARG A 139 -0.39 -3.87 36.56
C ARG A 139 1.07 -3.37 36.45
N GLN A 140 2.06 -4.24 36.60
CA GLN A 140 3.47 -3.86 36.52
C GLN A 140 3.86 -3.57 35.05
N ASN A 141 4.69 -2.55 34.85
CA ASN A 141 5.22 -2.22 33.49
C ASN A 141 5.93 -3.42 32.87
N GLY A 142 5.53 -3.76 31.61
CA GLY A 142 6.08 -4.90 30.88
C GLY A 142 5.51 -6.27 31.26
N GLY A 143 4.49 -6.33 32.13
CA GLY A 143 3.91 -7.58 32.61
C GLY A 143 2.44 -7.50 32.98
N LYS A 144 1.64 -6.65 32.30
CA LYS A 144 0.18 -6.57 32.58
C LYS A 144 -0.50 -7.90 32.31
N LYS A 145 -1.12 -8.45 33.34
CA LYS A 145 -1.75 -9.77 33.32
C LYS A 145 -2.98 -9.82 34.22
N LEU A 146 -4.12 -10.17 33.64
CA LEU A 146 -5.29 -10.63 34.34
C LEU A 146 -5.18 -12.15 34.52
N VAL A 147 -5.44 -12.65 35.72
CA VAL A 147 -5.60 -14.07 36.00
C VAL A 147 -6.99 -14.27 36.57
N LEU A 148 -7.76 -15.15 35.96
CA LEU A 148 -9.08 -15.59 36.44
C LEU A 148 -8.96 -16.96 37.13
N LYS A 149 -9.95 -17.30 37.94
CA LYS A 149 -10.08 -18.64 38.55
C LYS A 149 -9.95 -19.73 37.48
N GLY A 150 -9.31 -20.83 37.82
CA GLY A 150 -8.98 -21.89 36.85
C GLY A 150 -7.76 -21.60 35.97
N GLY A 151 -7.00 -20.52 36.27
CA GLY A 151 -5.74 -20.20 35.61
C GLY A 151 -5.86 -19.53 34.24
N ARG A 152 -7.06 -19.15 33.84
CA ARG A 152 -7.31 -18.41 32.59
C ARG A 152 -6.63 -17.03 32.64
N THR A 153 -6.00 -16.61 31.54
CA THR A 153 -5.19 -15.38 31.55
C THR A 153 -5.43 -14.50 30.35
N TYR A 154 -5.40 -13.17 30.59
CA TYR A 154 -5.26 -12.17 29.54
C TYR A 154 -3.98 -11.36 29.79
N LYS A 155 -3.06 -11.40 28.83
CA LYS A 155 -1.81 -10.64 28.84
C LYS A 155 -1.85 -9.55 27.78
N ALA A 156 -1.29 -8.37 28.07
CA ALA A 156 -1.02 -7.34 27.08
C ALA A 156 0.48 -7.09 26.98
N GLY A 157 1.00 -6.92 25.77
CA GLY A 157 2.43 -6.71 25.58
C GLY A 157 2.85 -6.46 24.13
N ALA A 158 4.15 -6.16 23.95
CA ALA A 158 4.72 -5.97 22.62
C ALA A 158 4.79 -7.29 21.83
N PRO A 159 4.65 -7.23 20.50
CA PRO A 159 4.85 -8.37 19.63
C PRO A 159 6.36 -8.63 19.47
N ASN A 160 6.98 -9.36 20.37
CA ASN A 160 8.41 -9.64 20.29
C ASN A 160 8.71 -11.14 20.23
N ARG A 161 9.90 -11.48 19.68
CA ARG A 161 10.38 -12.86 19.55
C ARG A 161 10.40 -13.65 20.85
N ARG A 162 10.47 -12.98 22.01
CA ARG A 162 10.53 -13.64 23.32
C ARG A 162 9.14 -13.91 23.88
N ALA A 163 8.15 -13.05 23.62
CA ALA A 163 6.77 -13.23 24.07
C ALA A 163 6.03 -14.37 23.34
N GLY A 164 6.42 -14.69 22.09
CA GLY A 164 5.85 -15.80 21.31
C GLY A 164 6.55 -17.16 21.49
N ARG A 165 7.73 -17.19 22.12
CA ARG A 165 8.46 -18.46 22.34
C ARG A 165 8.12 -19.00 23.73
N GLY A 166 7.18 -19.94 23.80
CA GLY A 166 6.82 -20.68 25.02
C GLY A 166 5.39 -20.46 25.52
N ASP A 167 4.69 -19.42 25.07
CA ASP A 167 3.27 -19.24 25.37
C ASP A 167 2.42 -19.80 24.22
N SER A 168 1.45 -20.67 24.56
CA SER A 168 0.40 -21.14 23.64
C SER A 168 -0.86 -20.33 23.89
N ASN A 169 -1.30 -19.53 22.91
CA ASN A 169 -2.46 -18.67 23.02
C ASN A 169 -3.67 -19.24 22.29
N ASP A 170 -4.84 -19.20 22.92
CA ASP A 170 -6.11 -19.56 22.31
C ASP A 170 -6.66 -18.41 21.42
N LEU A 171 -6.40 -17.16 21.85
CA LEU A 171 -6.74 -15.96 21.09
C LEU A 171 -5.56 -14.98 21.11
N VAL A 172 -5.19 -14.47 19.93
CA VAL A 172 -4.29 -13.33 19.77
C VAL A 172 -5.08 -12.17 19.14
N LEU A 173 -5.08 -11.02 19.81
CA LEU A 173 -5.64 -9.77 19.32
C LEU A 173 -4.50 -8.85 18.92
N LEU A 174 -4.34 -8.57 17.61
CA LEU A 174 -3.27 -7.78 17.08
C LEU A 174 -3.85 -6.48 16.51
N ASP A 175 -3.54 -5.35 17.16
CA ASP A 175 -3.95 -4.03 16.68
C ASP A 175 -2.86 -3.38 15.82
N GLU A 176 -3.28 -2.51 14.89
CA GLU A 176 -2.42 -1.80 13.93
C GLU A 176 -1.56 -2.75 13.06
N LEU A 177 -2.18 -3.76 12.43
CA LEU A 177 -1.48 -4.68 11.54
C LEU A 177 -0.72 -3.97 10.41
N ARG A 178 -1.16 -2.77 9.97
CA ARG A 178 -0.49 -1.96 8.95
C ARG A 178 0.94 -1.56 9.32
N GLU A 179 1.28 -1.53 10.61
CA GLU A 179 2.62 -1.13 11.08
C GLU A 179 3.64 -2.28 10.99
N HIS A 180 3.23 -3.49 10.63
CA HIS A 180 4.12 -4.64 10.46
C HIS A 180 4.85 -4.57 9.11
N ARG A 181 6.10 -4.11 9.16
CA ARG A 181 6.98 -3.93 8.00
C ARG A 181 7.73 -5.20 7.60
N ASP A 182 7.74 -6.19 8.46
CA ASP A 182 8.35 -7.50 8.24
C ASP A 182 7.52 -8.64 8.85
N TRP A 183 7.91 -9.86 8.54
CA TRP A 183 7.21 -11.07 8.96
C TRP A 183 7.59 -11.56 10.36
N GLU A 184 8.53 -10.93 11.09
CA GLU A 184 9.05 -11.48 12.33
C GLU A 184 8.01 -11.47 13.46
N ALA A 185 7.43 -10.31 13.74
CA ALA A 185 6.39 -10.17 14.77
C ALA A 185 5.10 -10.92 14.41
N TRP A 186 4.76 -10.93 13.12
CA TRP A 186 3.64 -11.72 12.58
C TRP A 186 3.85 -13.21 12.82
N SER A 187 5.00 -13.76 12.42
CA SER A 187 5.32 -15.19 12.59
C SER A 187 5.31 -15.62 14.05
N ALA A 188 5.78 -14.76 14.97
CA ALA A 188 5.72 -15.05 16.39
C ALA A 188 4.27 -15.17 16.90
N SER A 189 3.38 -14.28 16.44
CA SER A 189 1.95 -14.31 16.78
C SER A 189 1.26 -15.57 16.24
N VAL A 190 1.47 -15.91 14.96
CA VAL A 190 0.92 -17.12 14.32
C VAL A 190 1.38 -18.38 15.05
N ASN A 191 2.68 -18.51 15.29
CA ASN A 191 3.25 -19.70 15.92
C ASN A 191 2.71 -19.92 17.34
N SER A 192 2.35 -18.86 18.07
CA SER A 192 1.79 -18.97 19.41
C SER A 192 0.41 -19.64 19.46
N THR A 193 -0.33 -19.67 18.35
CA THR A 193 -1.66 -20.28 18.28
C THR A 193 -1.65 -21.71 17.71
N ASN A 194 -0.52 -22.17 17.13
CA ASN A 194 -0.47 -23.44 16.41
C ASN A 194 -0.74 -24.67 17.28
N ALA A 195 -0.37 -24.62 18.56
CA ALA A 195 -0.61 -25.72 19.49
C ALA A 195 -2.08 -25.83 19.99
N LYS A 196 -2.93 -24.88 19.61
CA LYS A 196 -4.34 -24.81 20.02
C LYS A 196 -5.26 -25.26 18.88
N PRO A 197 -6.14 -26.25 19.08
CA PRO A 197 -7.07 -26.72 18.05
C PRO A 197 -7.93 -25.60 17.45
N ASN A 198 -8.44 -24.72 18.30
CA ASN A 198 -9.25 -23.55 17.95
C ASN A 198 -8.49 -22.22 18.19
N GLY A 199 -7.15 -22.23 18.06
CA GLY A 199 -6.36 -21.00 18.18
C GLY A 199 -6.73 -20.02 17.06
N LEU A 200 -6.97 -18.76 17.43
CA LEU A 200 -7.46 -17.71 16.54
C LEU A 200 -6.60 -16.45 16.67
N ILE A 201 -6.31 -15.83 15.53
CA ILE A 201 -5.67 -14.51 15.47
C ILE A 201 -6.68 -13.55 14.86
N VAL A 202 -6.99 -12.47 15.56
CA VAL A 202 -7.83 -11.39 15.05
C VAL A 202 -7.01 -10.11 14.97
N CYS A 203 -6.86 -9.62 13.75
CA CYS A 203 -6.08 -8.42 13.43
C CYS A 203 -7.01 -7.25 13.13
N PHE A 204 -6.65 -6.10 13.67
CA PHE A 204 -7.33 -4.84 13.38
C PHE A 204 -6.37 -3.91 12.66
N SER A 205 -6.87 -3.22 11.64
CA SER A 205 -6.08 -2.26 10.87
C SER A 205 -6.96 -1.19 10.25
N ASN A 206 -6.36 -0.10 9.86
CA ASN A 206 -6.82 0.72 8.73
C ASN A 206 -5.93 0.45 7.51
N ALA A 207 -6.16 1.20 6.44
CA ALA A 207 -5.38 1.05 5.22
C ALA A 207 -3.88 1.24 5.50
N GLY A 208 -3.09 0.40 4.88
CA GLY A 208 -1.63 0.45 4.95
C GLY A 208 -1.03 1.43 3.96
N ASP A 209 0.23 1.70 4.17
CA ASP A 209 1.13 2.38 3.25
C ASP A 209 1.99 1.34 2.48
N PRO A 210 2.89 1.77 1.60
CA PRO A 210 3.79 0.86 0.87
C PRO A 210 4.63 -0.06 1.77
N ASP A 211 4.97 0.42 2.97
CA ASP A 211 5.80 -0.32 3.93
C ASP A 211 5.00 -1.34 4.76
N SER A 212 3.68 -1.35 4.65
CA SER A 212 2.78 -2.29 5.35
C SER A 212 2.82 -3.69 4.72
N VAL A 213 3.99 -4.32 4.72
CA VAL A 213 4.30 -5.55 3.97
C VAL A 213 3.32 -6.68 4.30
N VAL A 214 3.09 -6.93 5.58
CA VAL A 214 2.22 -8.04 6.02
C VAL A 214 0.76 -7.79 5.63
N LEU A 215 0.23 -6.58 5.90
CA LEU A 215 -1.15 -6.23 5.57
C LEU A 215 -1.42 -6.32 4.05
N ARG A 216 -0.51 -5.76 3.23
CA ARG A 216 -0.62 -5.77 1.76
C ARG A 216 -0.63 -7.19 1.20
N GLN A 217 0.24 -8.05 1.73
CA GLN A 217 0.32 -9.44 1.30
C GLN A 217 -0.95 -10.23 1.67
N LEU A 218 -1.44 -10.09 2.92
CA LEU A 218 -2.67 -10.74 3.36
C LEU A 218 -3.89 -10.24 2.55
N ARG A 219 -3.94 -8.92 2.23
CA ARG A 219 -4.99 -8.37 1.37
C ARG A 219 -4.95 -8.95 -0.04
N SER A 220 -3.77 -9.05 -0.64
CA SER A 220 -3.62 -9.66 -1.97
C SER A 220 -4.13 -11.10 -2.00
N GLN A 221 -3.81 -11.89 -0.98
CA GLN A 221 -4.32 -13.26 -0.84
C GLN A 221 -5.85 -13.30 -0.70
N ALA A 222 -6.40 -12.42 0.14
CA ALA A 222 -7.85 -12.33 0.36
C ALA A 222 -8.59 -11.92 -0.92
N VAL A 223 -8.10 -10.91 -1.65
CA VAL A 223 -8.67 -10.46 -2.93
C VAL A 223 -8.68 -11.61 -3.95
N SER A 224 -7.56 -12.32 -4.09
CA SER A 224 -7.44 -13.47 -4.99
C SER A 224 -8.43 -14.58 -4.61
N GLN A 225 -8.59 -14.88 -3.32
CA GLN A 225 -9.55 -15.88 -2.82
C GLN A 225 -11.00 -15.47 -3.10
N ILE A 226 -11.34 -14.20 -2.85
CA ILE A 226 -12.70 -13.67 -3.05
C ILE A 226 -13.08 -13.61 -4.53
N SER A 227 -12.12 -13.22 -5.40
CA SER A 227 -12.35 -13.14 -6.86
C SER A 227 -12.25 -14.49 -7.58
N GLY A 228 -11.83 -15.56 -6.89
CA GLY A 228 -11.61 -16.88 -7.51
C GLY A 228 -10.39 -16.93 -8.46
N THR A 229 -9.53 -15.92 -8.42
CA THR A 229 -8.29 -15.89 -9.22
C THR A 229 -7.17 -16.59 -8.46
N LYS A 230 -6.36 -17.40 -9.17
CA LYS A 230 -5.19 -18.04 -8.52
C LYS A 230 -4.14 -16.97 -8.21
N ALA A 231 -3.74 -16.86 -6.95
CA ALA A 231 -2.61 -16.01 -6.56
C ALA A 231 -1.32 -16.61 -7.12
N GLU A 232 -0.63 -15.90 -8.01
CA GLU A 232 0.57 -16.39 -8.71
C GLU A 232 1.79 -16.65 -7.80
N ASN A 233 1.77 -16.27 -6.52
CA ASN A 233 2.97 -16.19 -5.69
C ASN A 233 3.06 -17.05 -4.43
N PHE A 234 2.09 -17.93 -4.15
CA PHE A 234 2.19 -18.82 -2.97
C PHE A 234 1.70 -20.23 -3.30
N GLY A 235 2.60 -21.10 -3.75
CA GLY A 235 2.45 -22.56 -3.68
C GLY A 235 1.12 -23.23 -4.02
N GLY A 236 0.15 -22.51 -4.61
CA GLY A 236 -1.13 -23.05 -5.06
C GLY A 236 -2.08 -23.52 -3.96
N THR A 237 -1.79 -23.27 -2.67
CA THR A 237 -2.72 -23.59 -1.58
C THR A 237 -3.69 -22.43 -1.37
N GLU A 238 -4.99 -22.72 -1.48
CA GLU A 238 -6.03 -21.79 -1.10
C GLU A 238 -5.84 -21.38 0.37
N ALA A 239 -5.93 -20.07 0.66
CA ALA A 239 -5.81 -19.56 2.03
C ALA A 239 -7.12 -19.84 2.82
N GLU A 240 -7.53 -21.11 2.91
CA GLU A 240 -8.82 -21.52 3.50
C GLU A 240 -9.05 -21.01 4.92
N GLY A 241 -8.01 -20.64 5.65
CA GLY A 241 -8.08 -20.15 7.02
C GLY A 241 -8.05 -18.62 7.19
N LEU A 242 -8.12 -17.82 6.09
CA LEU A 242 -8.12 -16.36 6.16
C LEU A 242 -9.52 -15.78 6.01
N GLY A 243 -10.00 -15.08 7.04
CA GLY A 243 -11.20 -14.25 7.01
C GLY A 243 -10.81 -12.78 6.80
N TRP A 244 -11.31 -12.13 5.77
CA TRP A 244 -11.06 -10.74 5.44
C TRP A 244 -12.33 -9.92 5.44
N PHE A 245 -12.33 -8.78 6.15
CA PHE A 245 -13.49 -7.89 6.26
C PHE A 245 -13.01 -6.44 6.15
N GLU A 246 -13.31 -5.78 5.00
CA GLU A 246 -12.75 -4.48 4.64
C GLU A 246 -13.84 -3.45 4.35
N TRP A 247 -13.96 -2.48 5.24
CA TRP A 247 -14.74 -1.25 5.04
C TRP A 247 -13.83 -0.20 4.44
N SER A 248 -13.88 -0.04 3.14
CA SER A 248 -13.07 0.91 2.38
C SER A 248 -13.89 1.51 1.24
N ALA A 249 -13.58 2.75 0.84
CA ALA A 249 -14.11 3.32 -0.38
C ALA A 249 -13.49 2.65 -1.63
N ILE A 250 -14.15 2.77 -2.78
CA ILE A 250 -13.56 2.38 -4.07
C ILE A 250 -12.33 3.25 -4.38
N GLU A 251 -11.37 2.71 -5.16
CA GLU A 251 -10.06 3.36 -5.36
C GLU A 251 -10.16 4.79 -5.90
N ASP A 252 -11.03 5.03 -6.88
CA ASP A 252 -11.20 6.35 -7.52
C ASP A 252 -12.34 7.19 -6.91
N ALA A 253 -12.75 6.91 -5.67
CA ALA A 253 -13.81 7.68 -5.02
C ALA A 253 -13.46 9.17 -4.94
N ASP A 254 -14.46 10.02 -5.25
CA ASP A 254 -14.38 11.45 -4.97
C ASP A 254 -14.25 11.65 -3.45
N LEU A 255 -13.35 12.56 -3.06
CA LEU A 255 -13.09 12.84 -1.64
C LEU A 255 -14.30 13.44 -0.92
N ASN A 256 -15.19 14.10 -1.66
CA ASN A 256 -16.43 14.68 -1.16
C ASN A 256 -17.63 13.73 -1.26
N ASP A 257 -17.46 12.52 -1.81
CA ASP A 257 -18.55 11.55 -1.90
C ASP A 257 -18.91 11.00 -0.51
N LEU A 258 -20.04 11.44 -0.01
CA LEU A 258 -20.55 11.04 1.30
C LEU A 258 -20.90 9.54 1.36
N ASN A 259 -21.22 8.91 0.22
CA ASN A 259 -21.45 7.45 0.20
C ASN A 259 -20.12 6.69 0.33
N ALA A 260 -19.06 7.18 -0.30
CA ALA A 260 -17.72 6.61 -0.13
C ALA A 260 -17.24 6.76 1.33
N LEU A 261 -17.48 7.92 1.94
CA LEU A 261 -17.22 8.14 3.37
C LEU A 261 -18.02 7.21 4.25
N ALA A 262 -19.32 7.02 3.98
CA ALA A 262 -20.19 6.12 4.73
C ALA A 262 -19.76 4.65 4.58
N GLN A 263 -19.26 4.24 3.41
CA GLN A 263 -18.76 2.90 3.15
C GLN A 263 -17.48 2.60 3.95
N ALA A 264 -16.57 3.57 4.08
CA ALA A 264 -15.32 3.42 4.82
C ALA A 264 -15.49 3.64 6.33
N ASN A 265 -16.55 4.32 6.74
CA ASN A 265 -16.81 4.72 8.13
C ASN A 265 -18.15 4.17 8.64
N PRO A 266 -18.24 2.88 8.94
CA PRO A 266 -19.50 2.25 9.33
C PRO A 266 -20.05 2.75 10.67
N ALA A 267 -19.27 3.46 11.51
CA ALA A 267 -19.73 4.13 12.74
C ALA A 267 -20.28 5.53 12.49
N LEU A 268 -20.24 6.03 11.24
CA LEU A 268 -20.76 7.36 10.88
C LEU A 268 -22.26 7.47 11.20
N GLY A 269 -22.65 8.53 11.90
CA GLY A 269 -24.04 8.81 12.23
C GLY A 269 -24.64 7.94 13.34
N TYR A 270 -23.78 7.19 14.07
CA TYR A 270 -24.16 6.41 15.26
C TYR A 270 -23.63 6.99 16.58
N GLY A 271 -23.18 8.26 16.57
CA GLY A 271 -22.73 8.98 17.76
C GLY A 271 -21.21 9.10 17.92
N LEU A 272 -20.42 8.23 17.30
CA LEU A 272 -18.95 8.26 17.39
C LEU A 272 -18.32 9.19 16.34
N LEU A 273 -18.80 9.11 15.09
CA LEU A 273 -18.32 9.92 13.97
C LEU A 273 -19.44 10.76 13.39
N THR A 274 -19.10 11.97 12.96
CA THR A 274 -20.02 12.89 12.28
C THR A 274 -19.49 13.25 10.90
N GLU A 275 -20.39 13.52 9.96
CA GLU A 275 -20.07 14.01 8.62
C GLU A 275 -19.20 15.28 8.68
N ARG A 276 -19.58 16.24 9.55
CA ARG A 276 -18.82 17.48 9.76
C ARG A 276 -17.36 17.23 10.15
N ALA A 277 -17.09 16.25 11.02
CA ALA A 277 -15.73 15.93 11.44
C ALA A 277 -14.89 15.35 10.29
N LEU A 278 -15.47 14.45 9.48
CA LEU A 278 -14.80 13.88 8.32
C LEU A 278 -14.51 14.91 7.23
N LEU A 279 -15.48 15.78 6.91
CA LEU A 279 -15.28 16.85 5.92
C LEU A 279 -14.27 17.91 6.41
N SER A 280 -14.20 18.18 7.73
CA SER A 280 -13.16 19.04 8.29
C SER A 280 -11.75 18.45 8.08
N ASN A 281 -11.60 17.13 8.20
CA ASN A 281 -10.34 16.47 7.92
C ASN A 281 -9.90 16.64 6.45
N LEU A 282 -10.83 16.64 5.51
CA LEU A 282 -10.55 16.85 4.10
C LEU A 282 -9.88 18.21 3.83
N SER A 283 -10.25 19.25 4.57
CA SER A 283 -9.66 20.59 4.41
C SER A 283 -8.28 20.75 5.08
N THR A 284 -7.89 19.83 5.96
CA THR A 284 -6.68 19.95 6.80
C THR A 284 -5.64 18.88 6.55
N MET A 285 -5.99 17.79 5.83
CA MET A 285 -5.10 16.69 5.53
C MET A 285 -4.69 16.66 4.06
N PRO A 286 -3.45 16.27 3.72
CA PRO A 286 -3.09 15.90 2.36
C PRO A 286 -3.99 14.77 1.83
N GLU A 287 -4.30 14.78 0.52
CA GLU A 287 -5.21 13.83 -0.12
C GLU A 287 -4.87 12.37 0.20
N ASN A 288 -3.60 11.97 0.04
CA ASN A 288 -3.15 10.61 0.31
C ASN A 288 -3.39 10.19 1.77
N LYS A 289 -3.23 11.10 2.72
CA LYS A 289 -3.53 10.85 4.14
C LYS A 289 -5.03 10.74 4.38
N PHE A 290 -5.83 11.61 3.76
CA PHE A 290 -7.28 11.52 3.84
C PHE A 290 -7.80 10.20 3.25
N ARG A 291 -7.27 9.78 2.09
CA ARG A 291 -7.59 8.49 1.48
C ARG A 291 -7.27 7.31 2.40
N SER A 292 -6.09 7.29 2.99
CA SER A 292 -5.69 6.21 3.90
C SER A 292 -6.47 6.22 5.22
N GLU A 293 -6.61 7.38 5.86
CA GLU A 293 -7.13 7.47 7.24
C GLU A 293 -8.67 7.55 7.30
N CYS A 294 -9.31 8.22 6.32
CA CYS A 294 -10.75 8.47 6.30
C CYS A 294 -11.52 7.62 5.29
N LEU A 295 -10.90 7.26 4.16
CA LEU A 295 -11.52 6.39 3.14
C LEU A 295 -11.02 4.93 3.21
N CYS A 296 -10.09 4.63 4.10
CA CYS A 296 -9.49 3.31 4.28
C CYS A 296 -8.96 2.72 2.96
N GLN A 297 -8.47 3.57 2.06
CA GLN A 297 -7.89 3.18 0.79
C GLN A 297 -6.39 2.90 0.97
N GLN A 298 -5.91 1.81 0.39
CA GLN A 298 -4.46 1.61 0.29
C GLN A 298 -3.87 2.68 -0.62
N VAL A 299 -2.83 3.33 -0.15
CA VAL A 299 -2.08 4.29 -0.95
C VAL A 299 -0.77 3.63 -1.37
N ASP A 300 -0.49 3.67 -2.66
CA ASP A 300 0.73 3.08 -3.22
C ASP A 300 1.95 3.96 -2.97
N SER A 301 1.74 5.22 -2.56
CA SER A 301 2.78 6.12 -2.12
C SER A 301 2.28 7.04 -1.01
N ILE A 302 3.10 7.25 0.02
CA ILE A 302 2.85 8.24 1.09
C ILE A 302 3.12 9.65 0.56
N LEU A 303 3.91 9.76 -0.47
CA LEU A 303 4.30 10.98 -1.14
C LEU A 303 3.52 11.13 -2.47
N PRO A 304 3.33 12.34 -2.98
CA PRO A 304 2.62 12.56 -4.23
C PRO A 304 3.29 11.77 -5.38
N GLU A 305 2.47 11.35 -6.33
CA GLU A 305 2.96 10.76 -7.57
C GLU A 305 3.98 11.70 -8.24
N PRO A 306 4.99 11.17 -8.94
CA PRO A 306 6.02 12.01 -9.56
C PRO A 306 5.45 12.94 -10.64
N PHE A 307 4.36 12.54 -11.30
CA PHE A 307 3.67 13.32 -12.34
C PHE A 307 2.32 13.83 -11.84
N PRO A 308 1.79 14.94 -12.40
CA PRO A 308 0.44 15.41 -12.10
C PRO A 308 -0.61 14.32 -12.34
N LYS A 309 -1.62 14.28 -11.48
CA LYS A 309 -2.62 13.21 -11.47
C LYS A 309 -3.29 13.04 -12.85
N GLY A 310 -3.28 11.80 -13.33
CA GLY A 310 -3.91 11.41 -14.59
C GLY A 310 -3.08 11.69 -15.86
N THR A 311 -2.03 12.49 -15.81
CA THR A 311 -1.22 12.85 -17.00
C THR A 311 -0.51 11.64 -17.61
N TRP A 312 0.02 10.74 -16.78
CA TRP A 312 0.62 9.49 -17.24
C TRP A 312 -0.40 8.66 -18.03
N ASN A 313 -1.58 8.43 -17.48
CA ASN A 313 -2.62 7.64 -18.14
C ASN A 313 -3.17 8.32 -19.43
N ALA A 314 -3.20 9.66 -19.48
CA ALA A 314 -3.63 10.40 -20.67
C ALA A 314 -2.67 10.24 -21.86
N LEU A 315 -1.42 9.86 -21.63
CA LEU A 315 -0.39 9.61 -22.64
C LEU A 315 -0.19 8.13 -22.97
N LEU A 316 -1.02 7.25 -22.39
CA LEU A 316 -1.04 5.84 -22.72
C LEU A 316 -1.68 5.67 -24.09
N ASP A 317 -0.91 5.17 -25.06
CA ASP A 317 -1.36 4.86 -26.41
C ASP A 317 -0.89 3.44 -26.78
N PRO A 318 -1.80 2.44 -26.77
CA PRO A 318 -1.44 1.05 -27.08
C PRO A 318 -0.86 0.85 -28.49
N ASN A 319 -1.11 1.82 -29.39
CA ASN A 319 -0.63 1.79 -30.77
C ASN A 319 0.58 2.70 -31.00
N SER A 320 1.14 3.27 -29.93
CA SER A 320 2.31 4.15 -30.05
C SER A 320 3.51 3.40 -30.60
N THR A 321 4.12 3.95 -31.65
CA THR A 321 5.33 3.42 -32.29
C THR A 321 6.30 4.53 -32.62
N ILE A 322 7.58 4.19 -32.73
CA ILE A 322 8.62 5.08 -33.22
C ILE A 322 8.54 5.11 -34.76
N ALA A 323 8.64 6.30 -35.37
CA ALA A 323 8.67 6.44 -36.81
C ALA A 323 9.90 5.71 -37.42
N PRO A 324 9.76 5.04 -38.57
CA PRO A 324 10.83 4.24 -39.16
C PRO A 324 12.15 5.01 -39.39
N GLU A 325 12.07 6.29 -39.72
CA GLU A 325 13.22 7.15 -39.99
C GLU A 325 13.78 7.83 -38.73
N SER A 326 13.19 7.55 -37.55
CA SER A 326 13.65 8.15 -36.31
C SER A 326 14.92 7.51 -35.81
N GLU A 327 15.85 8.35 -35.35
CA GLU A 327 17.01 7.88 -34.60
C GLU A 327 16.56 7.26 -33.27
N LEU A 328 17.15 6.11 -32.90
CA LEU A 328 16.84 5.40 -31.68
C LEU A 328 17.85 5.72 -30.57
N PHE A 329 17.34 6.05 -29.41
CA PHE A 329 18.11 6.27 -28.21
C PHE A 329 17.74 5.23 -27.16
N PHE A 330 18.73 4.44 -26.73
CA PHE A 330 18.52 3.44 -25.69
C PHE A 330 19.00 4.00 -24.35
N GLY A 331 18.18 3.81 -23.32
CA GLY A 331 18.54 4.12 -21.95
C GLY A 331 18.70 2.83 -21.15
N ILE A 332 19.64 2.81 -20.22
CA ILE A 332 19.88 1.69 -19.33
C ILE A 332 19.93 2.15 -17.88
N ASP A 333 19.29 1.39 -16.99
CA ASP A 333 19.45 1.57 -15.55
C ASP A 333 19.44 0.23 -14.81
N LEU A 334 19.95 0.24 -13.58
CA LEU A 334 20.12 -0.94 -12.72
C LEU A 334 19.37 -0.73 -11.41
N SER A 335 18.63 -1.75 -10.97
CA SER A 335 17.94 -1.74 -9.68
C SER A 335 18.90 -1.42 -8.51
N VAL A 336 18.36 -0.87 -7.43
CA VAL A 336 19.14 -0.48 -6.24
C VAL A 336 19.86 -1.67 -5.62
N ASP A 337 19.22 -2.84 -5.61
CA ASP A 337 19.80 -4.10 -5.12
C ASP A 337 20.81 -4.72 -6.11
N ARG A 338 21.06 -4.05 -7.26
CA ARG A 338 22.00 -4.42 -8.32
C ARG A 338 21.73 -5.78 -8.98
N LYS A 339 20.49 -6.26 -8.94
CA LYS A 339 20.14 -7.58 -9.48
C LYS A 339 19.46 -7.54 -10.84
N THR A 340 18.80 -6.43 -11.21
CA THR A 340 17.96 -6.36 -12.40
C THR A 340 18.33 -5.17 -13.27
N ILE A 341 18.66 -5.41 -14.53
CA ILE A 341 18.89 -4.37 -15.54
C ILE A 341 17.58 -4.11 -16.31
N SER A 342 17.29 -2.84 -16.54
CA SER A 342 16.23 -2.36 -17.42
C SER A 342 16.83 -1.59 -18.58
N ILE A 343 16.37 -1.91 -19.80
CA ILE A 343 16.73 -1.22 -21.04
C ILE A 343 15.45 -0.64 -21.63
N ALA A 344 15.48 0.65 -21.95
CA ALA A 344 14.38 1.35 -22.59
C ALA A 344 14.84 1.95 -23.91
N VAL A 345 13.88 2.28 -24.77
CA VAL A 345 14.11 3.01 -26.02
C VAL A 345 13.26 4.27 -26.07
N CYS A 346 13.77 5.29 -26.70
CA CYS A 346 13.07 6.53 -27.05
C CYS A 346 13.35 6.91 -28.50
N GLY A 347 12.32 7.40 -29.20
CA GLY A 347 12.40 7.92 -30.55
C GLY A 347 11.21 8.79 -30.91
N LEU A 348 11.30 9.51 -32.01
CA LEU A 348 10.20 10.33 -32.53
C LEU A 348 9.11 9.47 -33.16
N ARG A 349 7.88 9.84 -32.93
CA ARG A 349 6.69 9.38 -33.62
C ARG A 349 6.48 10.18 -34.93
N GLU A 350 5.62 9.72 -35.79
CA GLU A 350 5.25 10.44 -37.05
C GLU A 350 4.61 11.81 -36.74
N ASP A 351 3.93 11.97 -35.62
CA ASP A 351 3.29 13.21 -35.17
C ASP A 351 4.26 14.23 -34.55
N GLY A 352 5.56 13.90 -34.50
CA GLY A 352 6.61 14.76 -33.90
C GLY A 352 6.70 14.69 -32.39
N ASN A 353 5.88 13.90 -31.71
CA ASN A 353 5.99 13.58 -30.30
C ASN A 353 6.99 12.44 -30.07
N TYR A 354 7.28 12.11 -28.81
CA TYR A 354 8.16 11.00 -28.48
C TYR A 354 7.37 9.75 -28.08
N HIS A 355 7.98 8.60 -28.37
CA HIS A 355 7.60 7.31 -27.84
C HIS A 355 8.67 6.79 -26.91
N ILE A 356 8.25 6.20 -25.78
CA ILE A 356 9.12 5.47 -24.86
C ILE A 356 8.54 4.09 -24.55
N GLU A 357 9.42 3.11 -24.41
CA GLU A 357 9.06 1.77 -23.91
C GLU A 357 10.25 1.07 -23.28
N VAL A 358 9.98 0.15 -22.36
CA VAL A 358 10.97 -0.77 -21.78
C VAL A 358 11.08 -1.98 -22.70
N VAL A 359 12.21 -2.10 -23.40
CA VAL A 359 12.42 -3.16 -24.40
C VAL A 359 13.04 -4.43 -23.85
N ALA A 360 13.67 -4.34 -22.67
CA ALA A 360 14.19 -5.50 -21.96
C ALA A 360 14.33 -5.23 -20.46
N ARG A 361 13.96 -6.21 -19.63
CA ARG A 361 14.19 -6.20 -18.19
C ARG A 361 14.44 -7.64 -17.71
N ARG A 362 15.62 -7.91 -17.14
CA ARG A 362 15.99 -9.26 -16.70
C ARG A 362 16.92 -9.19 -15.49
N ALA A 363 16.86 -10.24 -14.66
CA ALA A 363 17.84 -10.47 -13.61
C ALA A 363 19.22 -10.86 -14.18
N GLY A 364 20.28 -10.55 -13.44
CA GLY A 364 21.67 -10.73 -13.86
C GLY A 364 22.17 -9.56 -14.70
N LEU A 365 23.49 -9.51 -14.92
CA LEU A 365 24.15 -8.37 -15.55
C LEU A 365 24.75 -8.72 -16.92
N GLU A 366 25.16 -9.96 -17.12
CA GLU A 366 25.93 -10.40 -18.28
C GLU A 366 25.13 -10.39 -19.59
N TRP A 367 23.83 -10.70 -19.53
CA TRP A 367 22.95 -10.74 -20.69
C TRP A 367 22.86 -9.40 -21.45
N ALA A 368 23.07 -8.29 -20.74
CA ALA A 368 22.95 -6.96 -21.35
C ALA A 368 24.04 -6.70 -22.38
N VAL A 369 25.27 -7.20 -22.16
CA VAL A 369 26.38 -7.08 -23.12
C VAL A 369 26.01 -7.81 -24.42
N ASP A 370 25.51 -9.04 -24.32
CA ASP A 370 25.14 -9.83 -25.50
C ASP A 370 23.93 -9.22 -26.21
N TRP A 371 22.96 -8.70 -25.47
CA TRP A 371 21.79 -8.01 -26.02
C TRP A 371 22.16 -6.80 -26.89
N PHE A 372 23.11 -5.97 -26.44
CA PHE A 372 23.61 -4.85 -27.23
C PHE A 372 24.51 -5.30 -28.37
N ARG A 373 25.40 -6.27 -28.15
CA ARG A 373 26.32 -6.80 -29.18
C ARG A 373 25.54 -7.34 -30.40
N GLU A 374 24.53 -8.15 -30.19
CA GLU A 374 23.71 -8.72 -31.26
C GLU A 374 22.99 -7.66 -32.10
N ARG A 375 22.59 -6.55 -31.47
CA ARG A 375 21.83 -5.47 -32.13
C ARG A 375 22.73 -4.42 -32.77
N ALA A 376 23.87 -4.13 -32.18
CA ALA A 376 24.85 -3.19 -32.73
C ALA A 376 25.40 -3.61 -34.10
N ILE A 377 25.37 -4.92 -34.41
CA ILE A 377 25.74 -5.42 -35.75
C ILE A 377 24.73 -5.00 -36.81
N LYS A 378 23.46 -4.83 -36.44
CA LYS A 378 22.35 -4.60 -37.39
C LYS A 378 22.03 -3.11 -37.57
N GLN A 379 22.32 -2.30 -36.58
CA GLN A 379 21.97 -0.87 -36.59
C GLN A 379 22.89 -0.06 -35.65
N LYS A 380 23.05 1.22 -35.97
CA LYS A 380 23.71 2.16 -35.05
C LYS A 380 22.90 2.30 -33.77
N MET A 381 23.50 2.09 -32.64
CA MET A 381 22.84 2.22 -31.34
C MET A 381 23.48 3.32 -30.50
N ASN A 382 22.64 4.19 -29.93
CA ASN A 382 23.04 5.23 -28.99
C ASN A 382 22.61 4.77 -27.58
N LEU A 383 23.57 4.53 -26.69
CA LEU A 383 23.30 4.09 -25.33
C LEU A 383 23.52 5.24 -24.34
N SER A 384 22.48 5.63 -23.65
CA SER A 384 22.46 6.70 -22.66
C SER A 384 22.28 6.16 -21.25
N PHE A 385 23.00 6.77 -20.31
CA PHE A 385 22.97 6.37 -18.90
C PHE A 385 23.55 7.46 -18.00
N GLN A 386 23.18 7.43 -16.73
CA GLN A 386 23.82 8.26 -15.72
C GLN A 386 25.25 7.75 -15.50
N SER A 387 26.26 8.57 -15.87
CA SER A 387 27.66 8.14 -15.87
C SER A 387 28.32 8.14 -14.50
N ARG A 388 27.76 8.88 -13.52
CA ARG A 388 28.27 8.96 -12.14
C ARG A 388 27.16 8.90 -11.12
N GLY A 389 27.42 8.24 -10.01
CA GLY A 389 26.50 8.20 -8.87
C GLY A 389 25.24 7.33 -9.06
N ALA A 390 25.23 6.44 -10.05
CA ALA A 390 24.17 5.46 -10.25
C ALA A 390 24.71 4.02 -10.22
N PRO A 391 23.90 3.05 -9.79
CA PRO A 391 24.32 1.63 -9.78
C PRO A 391 24.79 1.12 -11.13
N VAL A 392 24.22 1.64 -12.22
CA VAL A 392 24.47 1.23 -13.61
C VAL A 392 25.77 1.77 -14.21
N SER A 393 26.36 2.83 -13.64
CA SER A 393 27.46 3.59 -14.29
C SER A 393 28.60 2.69 -14.80
N GLY A 394 29.12 1.82 -13.96
CA GLY A 394 30.25 0.94 -14.35
C GLY A 394 29.89 -0.10 -15.41
N ILE A 395 28.70 -0.69 -15.33
CA ILE A 395 28.22 -1.72 -16.27
C ILE A 395 27.95 -1.10 -17.65
N ALA A 396 27.32 0.08 -17.68
CA ALA A 396 27.02 0.77 -18.93
C ALA A 396 28.31 1.17 -19.68
N GLU A 397 29.35 1.62 -18.98
CA GLU A 397 30.68 1.88 -19.56
C GLU A 397 31.30 0.59 -20.15
N GLN A 398 31.19 -0.50 -19.41
CA GLN A 398 31.69 -1.81 -19.89
C GLN A 398 30.93 -2.28 -21.15
N ILE A 399 29.60 -2.11 -21.20
CA ILE A 399 28.79 -2.42 -22.38
C ILE A 399 29.28 -1.61 -23.58
N CYS A 400 29.45 -0.29 -23.43
CA CYS A 400 29.94 0.56 -24.52
C CYS A 400 31.30 0.10 -25.04
N THR A 401 32.24 -0.22 -24.13
CA THR A 401 33.58 -0.67 -24.47
C THR A 401 33.58 -2.01 -25.21
N LEU A 402 32.75 -2.98 -24.77
CA LEU A 402 32.73 -4.34 -25.31
C LEU A 402 31.90 -4.47 -26.60
N THR A 403 30.97 -3.56 -26.86
CA THR A 403 30.02 -3.68 -27.97
C THR A 403 30.18 -2.62 -29.05
N GLY A 404 30.93 -1.56 -28.78
CA GLY A 404 31.14 -0.44 -29.71
C GLY A 404 29.89 0.42 -29.94
N VAL A 405 28.86 0.33 -29.08
CA VAL A 405 27.69 1.23 -29.16
C VAL A 405 28.09 2.66 -28.82
N ASN A 406 27.44 3.63 -29.46
CA ASN A 406 27.72 5.04 -29.22
C ASN A 406 27.31 5.44 -27.79
N ARG A 407 28.27 5.94 -27.05
CA ARG A 407 28.14 6.29 -25.63
C ARG A 407 27.56 7.70 -25.47
N ILE A 408 26.47 7.83 -24.74
CA ILE A 408 25.89 9.14 -24.32
C ILE A 408 25.87 9.18 -22.79
N ALA A 409 26.88 9.81 -22.20
CA ALA A 409 26.97 9.98 -20.75
C ALA A 409 26.14 11.18 -20.29
N ILE A 410 25.28 10.96 -19.32
CA ILE A 410 24.42 11.99 -18.73
C ILE A 410 24.84 12.21 -17.28
N GLU A 411 25.23 13.43 -16.95
CA GLU A 411 25.67 13.79 -15.60
C GLU A 411 25.42 15.29 -15.29
N GLY A 412 25.49 15.63 -14.00
CA GLY A 412 25.40 17.02 -13.55
C GLY A 412 24.13 17.74 -14.02
N PRO A 413 24.25 18.93 -14.62
CA PRO A 413 23.09 19.69 -15.10
C PRO A 413 22.28 18.97 -16.17
N ASP A 414 22.89 18.14 -17.01
CA ASP A 414 22.18 17.41 -18.07
C ASP A 414 21.21 16.38 -17.50
N LEU A 415 21.56 15.78 -16.36
CA LEU A 415 20.66 14.85 -15.65
C LEU A 415 19.43 15.57 -15.12
N THR A 416 19.59 16.71 -14.47
CA THR A 416 18.48 17.49 -13.90
C THR A 416 17.61 18.13 -14.98
N ASN A 417 18.23 18.74 -15.98
CA ASN A 417 17.53 19.35 -17.10
C ASN A 417 16.82 18.29 -17.97
N GLY A 418 17.45 17.14 -18.15
CA GLY A 418 16.88 16.01 -18.88
C GLY A 418 15.64 15.47 -18.20
N TRP A 419 15.72 15.25 -16.89
CA TRP A 419 14.54 14.85 -16.11
C TRP A 419 13.44 15.92 -16.15
N GLY A 420 13.79 17.21 -16.01
CA GLY A 420 12.82 18.30 -16.12
C GLY A 420 12.07 18.28 -17.45
N ARG A 421 12.79 18.16 -18.60
CA ARG A 421 12.15 18.04 -19.91
C ARG A 421 11.28 16.78 -20.04
N PHE A 422 11.73 15.66 -19.48
CA PHE A 422 10.92 14.42 -19.44
C PHE A 422 9.65 14.61 -18.63
N TYR A 423 9.76 15.18 -17.44
CA TYR A 423 8.62 15.54 -16.60
C TYR A 423 7.63 16.46 -17.34
N ASP A 424 8.12 17.56 -17.92
CA ASP A 424 7.29 18.52 -18.63
C ASP A 424 6.56 17.91 -19.83
N SER A 425 7.20 16.97 -20.53
CA SER A 425 6.60 16.27 -21.68
C SER A 425 5.44 15.33 -21.29
N ILE A 426 5.36 14.98 -20.01
CA ILE A 426 4.25 14.20 -19.42
C ILE A 426 3.24 15.12 -18.77
N ALA A 427 3.70 16.10 -17.98
CA ALA A 427 2.84 17.05 -17.27
C ALA A 427 1.99 17.92 -18.21
N ILE A 428 2.44 18.16 -19.44
CA ILE A 428 1.68 18.92 -20.44
C ILE A 428 0.31 18.30 -20.75
N ALA A 429 0.10 17.02 -20.45
CA ALA A 429 -1.21 16.35 -20.63
C ALA A 429 -2.27 16.83 -19.64
N GLU A 430 -1.91 17.58 -18.58
CA GLU A 430 -2.87 18.26 -17.70
C GLU A 430 -3.68 19.33 -18.47
N GLU A 431 -3.06 19.96 -19.47
CA GLU A 431 -3.69 20.95 -20.36
C GLU A 431 -3.66 20.45 -21.82
N PRO A 432 -4.66 19.68 -22.27
CA PRO A 432 -4.65 19.08 -23.63
C PRO A 432 -4.51 20.10 -24.77
N SER A 433 -4.98 21.33 -24.58
CA SER A 433 -4.90 22.43 -25.54
C SER A 433 -3.53 23.11 -25.61
N ARG A 434 -2.65 22.85 -24.64
CA ARG A 434 -1.31 23.45 -24.59
C ARG A 434 -0.43 22.84 -25.68
N SER A 435 0.20 23.70 -26.48
CA SER A 435 1.18 23.26 -27.48
C SER A 435 2.49 22.87 -26.80
N GLY A 436 3.10 21.80 -27.26
CA GLY A 436 4.38 21.31 -26.76
C GLY A 436 4.60 19.83 -27.07
N ILE A 437 5.78 19.35 -26.74
CA ILE A 437 6.18 17.94 -26.94
C ILE A 437 5.53 17.07 -25.89
N ARG A 438 4.95 15.95 -26.32
CA ARG A 438 4.38 14.89 -25.47
C ARG A 438 5.19 13.61 -25.59
N THR A 439 5.21 12.84 -24.51
CA THR A 439 5.87 11.53 -24.48
C THR A 439 4.84 10.44 -24.26
N TYR A 440 4.55 9.69 -25.31
CA TYR A 440 3.60 8.57 -25.28
C TYR A 440 4.29 7.27 -24.89
N HIS A 441 3.54 6.38 -24.26
CA HIS A 441 4.02 5.06 -23.84
C HIS A 441 2.98 3.96 -24.02
N LEU A 442 3.45 2.70 -24.04
CA LEU A 442 2.61 1.51 -24.04
C LEU A 442 2.09 1.19 -22.64
N ASN A 443 1.06 0.33 -22.59
CA ASN A 443 0.55 -0.19 -21.31
C ASN A 443 1.47 -1.27 -20.75
N GLN A 444 2.62 -0.88 -20.23
CA GLN A 444 3.61 -1.77 -19.60
C GLN A 444 3.46 -1.73 -18.07
N PRO A 445 3.01 -2.82 -17.40
CA PRO A 445 2.75 -2.82 -15.95
C PRO A 445 3.94 -2.36 -15.12
N VAL A 446 5.16 -2.80 -15.49
CA VAL A 446 6.39 -2.41 -14.78
C VAL A 446 6.65 -0.91 -14.85
N LEU A 447 6.43 -0.29 -16.02
CA LEU A 447 6.65 1.15 -16.21
C LEU A 447 5.54 1.96 -15.54
N ASN A 448 4.29 1.50 -15.61
CA ASN A 448 3.16 2.14 -14.94
C ASN A 448 3.32 2.14 -13.41
N THR A 449 3.82 1.04 -12.83
CA THR A 449 4.13 0.99 -11.40
C THR A 449 5.19 2.02 -11.04
N CYS A 450 6.30 2.10 -11.79
CA CYS A 450 7.34 3.09 -11.53
C CYS A 450 6.81 4.53 -11.62
N ALA A 451 5.97 4.84 -12.62
CA ALA A 451 5.39 6.17 -12.81
C ALA A 451 4.42 6.57 -11.68
N LYS A 452 3.84 5.60 -10.97
CA LYS A 452 2.96 5.81 -9.82
C LYS A 452 3.74 5.96 -8.50
N THR A 453 4.82 5.21 -8.32
CA THR A 453 5.46 5.01 -7.01
C THR A 453 6.80 5.71 -6.86
N ALA A 454 7.41 6.19 -7.97
CA ALA A 454 8.68 6.89 -7.90
C ALA A 454 8.59 8.12 -7.01
N GLN A 455 9.52 8.23 -6.07
CA GLN A 455 9.63 9.37 -5.19
C GLN A 455 10.60 10.38 -5.75
N LEU A 456 10.28 11.67 -5.59
CA LEU A 456 11.14 12.76 -6.03
C LEU A 456 11.90 13.36 -4.85
N LYS A 457 13.22 13.58 -5.01
CA LYS A 457 14.03 14.36 -4.09
C LYS A 457 14.17 15.78 -4.61
N ASN A 458 13.97 16.75 -3.73
CA ASN A 458 14.19 18.16 -4.02
C ASN A 458 15.70 18.47 -3.95
N LEU A 459 16.23 19.07 -5.00
CA LEU A 459 17.63 19.49 -5.09
C LEU A 459 17.82 21.00 -4.82
N GLY A 460 16.73 21.71 -4.50
CA GLY A 460 16.73 23.17 -4.37
C GLY A 460 16.35 23.88 -5.68
N GLY A 461 15.91 25.16 -5.58
CA GLY A 461 15.54 25.96 -6.75
C GLY A 461 14.39 25.40 -7.59
N GLY A 462 13.51 24.54 -7.03
CA GLY A 462 12.42 23.88 -7.74
C GLY A 462 12.83 22.65 -8.56
N MET A 463 14.11 22.29 -8.58
CA MET A 463 14.60 21.11 -9.29
C MET A 463 14.33 19.84 -8.47
N MET A 464 13.78 18.81 -9.14
CA MET A 464 13.50 17.51 -8.55
C MET A 464 14.13 16.39 -9.40
N LEU A 465 14.52 15.31 -8.76
CA LEU A 465 14.96 14.07 -9.41
C LEU A 465 14.35 12.85 -8.72
N PRO A 466 14.12 11.74 -9.43
CA PRO A 466 13.71 10.49 -8.80
C PRO A 466 14.73 10.00 -7.77
N ASP A 467 14.24 9.61 -6.62
CA ASP A 467 15.02 9.06 -5.51
C ASP A 467 14.88 7.54 -5.46
N ARG A 468 15.87 6.83 -6.01
CA ARG A 468 15.88 5.37 -6.04
C ARG A 468 15.82 4.73 -4.64
N ALA A 469 16.41 5.39 -3.63
CA ALA A 469 16.49 4.85 -2.28
C ALA A 469 15.18 5.01 -1.50
N LYS A 470 14.38 6.03 -1.83
CA LYS A 470 13.09 6.31 -1.17
C LYS A 470 11.88 5.79 -1.93
N SER A 471 12.06 5.39 -3.20
CA SER A 471 10.99 4.79 -3.98
C SER A 471 10.71 3.39 -3.45
N PRO A 472 9.43 3.05 -3.17
CA PRO A 472 9.06 1.73 -2.62
C PRO A 472 9.30 0.60 -3.61
N ASP A 473 9.19 0.89 -4.91
CA ASP A 473 9.43 -0.06 -5.99
C ASP A 473 10.73 0.25 -6.73
N ASP A 474 11.23 -0.73 -7.49
CA ASP A 474 12.39 -0.53 -8.38
C ASP A 474 12.02 0.39 -9.53
N ILE A 475 12.53 1.63 -9.53
CA ILE A 475 12.28 2.64 -10.56
C ILE A 475 13.30 2.64 -11.71
N ALA A 476 14.17 1.64 -11.81
CA ALA A 476 15.13 1.53 -12.90
C ALA A 476 14.47 1.55 -14.31
N PRO A 477 13.28 0.96 -14.54
CA PRO A 477 12.57 1.10 -15.80
C PRO A 477 12.26 2.55 -16.18
N LEU A 478 11.75 3.35 -15.25
CA LEU A 478 11.44 4.77 -15.47
C LEU A 478 12.72 5.59 -15.70
N MET A 479 13.77 5.30 -14.95
CA MET A 479 15.06 5.97 -15.12
C MET A 479 15.69 5.64 -16.47
N ALA A 480 15.60 4.40 -16.94
CA ALA A 480 16.06 4.03 -18.29
C ALA A 480 15.30 4.80 -19.36
N CYS A 481 13.96 4.93 -19.26
CA CYS A 481 13.16 5.77 -20.17
C CYS A 481 13.60 7.24 -20.12
N ALA A 482 13.79 7.81 -18.92
CA ALA A 482 14.23 9.20 -18.76
C ALA A 482 15.63 9.44 -19.36
N MET A 483 16.56 8.47 -19.25
CA MET A 483 17.87 8.56 -19.88
C MET A 483 17.77 8.52 -21.42
N ALA A 484 16.96 7.61 -21.97
CA ALA A 484 16.72 7.54 -23.40
C ALA A 484 16.11 8.83 -23.96
N PHE A 485 15.08 9.36 -23.28
CA PHE A 485 14.45 10.63 -23.65
C PHE A 485 15.41 11.83 -23.53
N THR A 486 16.21 11.86 -22.45
CA THR A 486 17.22 12.91 -22.26
C THR A 486 18.19 12.95 -23.44
N ALA A 487 18.72 11.80 -23.85
CA ALA A 487 19.63 11.71 -24.99
C ALA A 487 18.95 12.17 -26.30
N ALA A 488 17.72 11.71 -26.55
CA ALA A 488 16.94 12.09 -27.74
C ALA A 488 16.70 13.60 -27.83
N THR A 489 16.55 14.28 -26.70
CA THR A 489 16.31 15.73 -26.65
C THR A 489 17.59 16.57 -26.58
N MET A 490 18.72 16.02 -26.09
CA MET A 490 20.01 16.72 -26.06
C MET A 490 20.59 16.89 -27.46
N VAL A 491 20.50 15.90 -28.32
CA VAL A 491 21.08 15.93 -29.69
C VAL A 491 20.46 17.03 -30.54
N LYS A 492 19.16 17.33 -30.34
CA LYS A 492 18.50 18.43 -31.07
C LYS A 492 18.94 19.85 -30.65
N THR A 493 19.44 20.00 -29.42
CA THR A 493 19.92 21.31 -28.90
C THR A 493 21.34 21.63 -29.36
N SER A 494 22.08 20.72 -29.98
CA SER A 494 23.45 20.92 -30.47
C SER A 494 23.53 21.59 -31.83
N GLU A 495 22.41 21.77 -32.55
CA GLU A 495 22.39 22.72 -33.66
C GLU A 495 22.51 24.15 -33.09
N LYS A 496 23.72 24.71 -33.11
CA LYS A 496 23.97 26.10 -32.73
C LYS A 496 23.08 27.00 -33.57
N LYS A 497 21.93 27.41 -33.05
CA LYS A 497 21.33 28.68 -33.48
C LYS A 497 22.29 29.75 -33.09
N VAL A 498 22.97 30.30 -34.08
CA VAL A 498 23.76 31.55 -33.87
C VAL A 498 22.74 32.59 -33.44
N TYR A 499 22.79 32.93 -32.15
CA TYR A 499 21.96 33.99 -31.60
C TYR A 499 22.41 35.31 -32.22
N GLN A 500 21.63 35.85 -33.15
CA GLN A 500 21.75 37.22 -33.57
C GLN A 500 20.93 38.07 -32.60
N SER A 501 21.65 38.88 -31.84
CA SER A 501 21.03 39.86 -30.95
C SER A 501 20.12 40.78 -31.77
N VAL A 502 18.89 40.97 -31.33
CA VAL A 502 17.95 41.95 -31.92
C VAL A 502 18.54 43.36 -31.90
N TYR A 503 19.52 43.63 -31.04
CA TYR A 503 20.26 44.90 -30.94
C TYR A 503 21.46 44.98 -31.90
N ALA A 504 21.74 43.94 -32.69
CA ALA A 504 22.81 43.98 -33.70
C ALA A 504 22.32 44.52 -35.07
N ASP A 505 21.03 44.72 -35.26
CA ASP A 505 20.47 45.40 -36.40
C ASP A 505 20.57 46.91 -36.19
N ALA A 506 21.38 47.56 -37.02
CA ALA A 506 21.72 48.98 -36.92
C ALA A 506 20.53 49.95 -37.16
N ASP A 507 19.33 49.42 -37.47
CA ASP A 507 18.13 50.21 -37.75
C ASP A 507 17.18 50.39 -36.53
N TYR A 508 17.48 49.84 -35.37
CA TYR A 508 16.75 50.17 -34.14
C TYR A 508 17.35 51.38 -33.49
N GLY A 509 16.89 52.55 -33.91
CA GLY A 509 17.20 53.81 -33.24
C GLY A 509 16.76 53.79 -31.79
N LEU A 510 17.72 53.98 -30.88
CA LEU A 510 17.49 54.25 -29.46
C LEU A 510 16.66 55.53 -29.31
N ALA A 511 15.35 55.41 -29.15
CA ALA A 511 14.54 56.51 -28.61
C ALA A 511 14.62 56.46 -27.07
N PHE A 512 15.47 57.31 -26.49
CA PHE A 512 15.37 57.65 -25.08
C PHE A 512 14.17 58.57 -24.88
N VAL A 513 13.21 58.13 -24.07
CA VAL A 513 12.27 59.00 -23.38
C VAL A 513 12.52 58.86 -21.90
#